data_912fb709a90aba2dc3db999cbb4484ef
#
_entry.id   912fb709a90aba2dc3db999cbb4484ef
#
_cell.length_a   1.000
_cell.length_b   1.000
_cell.length_c   1.000
_cell.angle_alpha   90.00
_cell.angle_beta   90.00
_cell.angle_gamma   90.00
#
_symmetry.space_group_name_H-M   'P 1'
#
loop_
_entity.id
_entity.type
_entity.pdbx_description
1 polymer ?
#
loop_
_entity_poly.entity_id
_entity_poly.type
_entity_poly.pdbx_seq_one_letter_code
_entity_poly.pdbx_strand_id
1 'polypeptide(L)'
;MEHLLNPRVKNIQISGIRQFFNMIQEYDNVVSLTIGQPDFPTPSLVKEAGKRAITENITSYTHNAGILELRQAASAFVKERYGLNYDAANEVIVTTGASEAIDIAFRTILDEGAEVILPAPIYPGYEPIIRLMGAKPVFVDVRESGFRLTAKALEQAITANTRCVVLPYPSNPTGVTLSKEELQEIVNVLEAKDIFVISDEIYSELVYEGAHSSIAQFPSMRDKTIVINGLSKSHSMTGWRIGFLFAPAYIAKEILKVHQYNVTCASSVSQYAAIEALTAAKDAPRMMRHQYKRRRDYVYHRLTSMGLSVEQPTGAFYIFPSIKQFGTSSFDFAMRLVKEAGVAVVPGTAFSEYGEGYLRLSYAYSLETLKDGCDRIEQFLQEKI
;
A
#
# COMPACT_ATOMS: atom_id res chain seq x y z
N MET A 1 25.56 8.54 25.51
CA MET A 1 24.25 7.83 25.55
C MET A 1 23.89 7.18 24.21
N GLU A 2 24.39 7.68 23.09
CA GLU A 2 24.08 7.15 21.73
C GLU A 2 24.40 5.65 21.55
N HIS A 3 25.47 5.16 22.20
CA HIS A 3 25.86 3.74 22.18
C HIS A 3 24.85 2.80 22.86
N LEU A 4 23.91 3.36 23.66
CA LEU A 4 22.82 2.61 24.33
C LEU A 4 21.56 2.51 23.49
N LEU A 5 21.47 3.23 22.38
CA LEU A 5 20.34 3.15 21.47
C LEU A 5 20.27 1.75 20.84
N ASN A 6 19.04 1.27 20.65
CA ASN A 6 18.83 -0.03 20.01
C ASN A 6 19.53 -0.08 18.64
N PRO A 7 20.46 -1.02 18.42
CA PRO A 7 21.21 -1.10 17.18
C PRO A 7 20.32 -1.38 15.96
N ARG A 8 19.22 -2.09 16.12
CA ARG A 8 18.26 -2.32 15.03
C ARG A 8 17.61 -1.01 14.56
N VAL A 9 17.29 -0.10 15.50
CA VAL A 9 16.77 1.25 15.16
C VAL A 9 17.82 2.08 14.44
N LYS A 10 19.08 2.04 14.88
CA LYS A 10 20.18 2.77 14.23
C LYS A 10 20.43 2.32 12.78
N ASN A 11 20.14 1.08 12.48
CA ASN A 11 20.31 0.50 11.13
C ASN A 11 19.13 0.75 10.19
N ILE A 12 18.02 1.34 10.67
CA ILE A 12 16.90 1.71 9.81
C ILE A 12 17.18 3.07 9.18
N GLN A 13 16.88 3.21 7.89
CA GLN A 13 16.97 4.48 7.19
C GLN A 13 15.61 5.20 7.17
N ILE A 14 15.66 6.52 7.15
CA ILE A 14 14.45 7.32 6.84
C ILE A 14 14.01 6.96 5.42
N SER A 15 12.71 6.78 5.21
CA SER A 15 12.13 6.44 3.90
C SER A 15 12.68 7.37 2.80
N GLY A 16 13.20 6.78 1.72
CA GLY A 16 13.70 7.52 0.55
C GLY A 16 12.64 8.45 -0.07
N ILE A 17 11.35 8.06 0.00
CA ILE A 17 10.23 8.93 -0.42
C ILE A 17 10.21 10.21 0.42
N ARG A 18 10.38 10.09 1.75
CA ARG A 18 10.36 11.25 2.65
C ARG A 18 11.62 12.11 2.48
N GLN A 19 12.77 11.50 2.32
CA GLN A 19 14.03 12.23 2.08
C GLN A 19 13.92 13.05 0.79
N PHE A 20 13.46 12.43 -0.31
CA PHE A 20 13.27 13.12 -1.58
C PHE A 20 12.24 14.25 -1.46
N PHE A 21 11.10 13.99 -0.80
CA PHE A 21 10.07 15.02 -0.59
C PHE A 21 10.61 16.23 0.18
N ASN A 22 11.43 16.02 1.22
CA ASN A 22 12.02 17.13 1.98
C ASN A 22 13.01 17.94 1.13
N MET A 23 13.81 17.29 0.28
CA MET A 23 14.76 17.98 -0.60
C MET A 23 14.08 18.86 -1.65
N ILE A 24 12.96 18.41 -2.21
CA ILE A 24 12.28 19.19 -3.25
C ILE A 24 11.52 20.42 -2.71
N GLN A 25 11.32 20.53 -1.39
CA GLN A 25 10.71 21.73 -0.79
C GLN A 25 11.56 22.99 -0.92
N GLU A 26 12.85 22.85 -1.23
CA GLU A 26 13.76 23.97 -1.44
C GLU A 26 13.64 24.60 -2.84
N TYR A 27 12.83 24.00 -3.72
CA TYR A 27 12.65 24.46 -5.11
C TYR A 27 11.27 25.07 -5.32
N ASP A 28 11.23 26.28 -5.87
CA ASP A 28 10.02 26.99 -6.23
C ASP A 28 9.43 26.51 -7.57
N ASN A 29 8.13 26.66 -7.76
CA ASN A 29 7.41 26.37 -9.00
C ASN A 29 7.51 24.93 -9.51
N VAL A 30 7.63 23.97 -8.59
CA VAL A 30 7.71 22.54 -8.92
C VAL A 30 6.32 21.92 -8.98
N VAL A 31 6.00 21.28 -10.10
CA VAL A 31 4.84 20.40 -10.24
C VAL A 31 5.17 19.07 -9.57
N SER A 32 4.58 18.82 -8.42
CA SER A 32 4.84 17.58 -7.68
C SER A 32 3.87 16.47 -8.07
N LEU A 33 4.41 15.33 -8.53
CA LEU A 33 3.67 14.09 -8.80
C LEU A 33 4.13 12.97 -7.83
N THR A 34 4.51 13.35 -6.61
CA THR A 34 5.16 12.45 -5.64
C THR A 34 4.19 11.86 -4.61
N ILE A 35 3.05 12.52 -4.33
CA ILE A 35 2.19 12.21 -3.20
C ILE A 35 1.43 10.88 -3.39
N GLY A 36 1.42 10.06 -2.34
CA GLY A 36 0.72 8.79 -2.27
C GLY A 36 -0.60 8.86 -1.50
N GLN A 37 -1.45 9.87 -1.80
CA GLN A 37 -2.78 10.02 -1.20
C GLN A 37 -3.81 10.47 -2.24
N PRO A 38 -5.10 10.13 -2.06
CA PRO A 38 -6.18 10.66 -2.89
C PRO A 38 -6.22 12.20 -2.87
N ASP A 39 -6.50 12.79 -4.01
CA ASP A 39 -6.75 14.24 -4.18
C ASP A 39 -8.23 14.62 -3.99
N PHE A 40 -9.08 13.64 -3.76
CA PHE A 40 -10.49 13.85 -3.44
C PHE A 40 -10.67 14.09 -1.94
N PRO A 41 -11.65 14.92 -1.54
CA PRO A 41 -12.01 15.06 -0.13
C PRO A 41 -12.69 13.80 0.40
N THR A 42 -12.59 13.55 1.71
CA THR A 42 -13.40 12.56 2.41
C THR A 42 -14.89 12.79 2.10
N PRO A 43 -15.69 11.74 1.81
CA PRO A 43 -17.11 11.88 1.50
C PRO A 43 -17.88 12.65 2.58
N SER A 44 -18.87 13.46 2.18
CA SER A 44 -19.59 14.35 3.10
C SER A 44 -20.27 13.58 4.24
N LEU A 45 -20.92 12.45 3.95
CA LEU A 45 -21.56 11.62 4.97
C LEU A 45 -20.57 11.17 6.05
N VAL A 46 -19.37 10.79 5.65
CA VAL A 46 -18.30 10.38 6.57
C VAL A 46 -17.85 11.54 7.46
N LYS A 47 -17.69 12.74 6.87
CA LYS A 47 -17.33 13.96 7.62
C LYS A 47 -18.40 14.33 8.63
N GLU A 48 -19.67 14.27 8.24
CA GLU A 48 -20.78 14.58 9.15
C GLU A 48 -20.89 13.56 10.29
N ALA A 49 -20.63 12.28 10.05
CA ALA A 49 -20.56 11.28 11.12
C ALA A 49 -19.44 11.58 12.13
N GLY A 50 -18.25 11.97 11.66
CA GLY A 50 -17.16 12.41 12.54
C GLY A 50 -17.52 13.64 13.37
N LYS A 51 -18.17 14.64 12.77
CA LYS A 51 -18.66 15.82 13.49
C LYS A 51 -19.69 15.44 14.56
N ARG A 52 -20.65 14.57 14.22
CA ARG A 52 -21.64 14.08 15.21
C ARG A 52 -20.95 13.39 16.37
N ALA A 53 -19.99 12.52 16.13
CA ALA A 53 -19.26 11.83 17.19
C ALA A 53 -18.58 12.81 18.17
N ILE A 54 -18.01 13.91 17.67
CA ILE A 54 -17.43 14.98 18.50
C ILE A 54 -18.52 15.70 19.28
N THR A 55 -19.60 16.12 18.61
CA THR A 55 -20.72 16.87 19.22
C THR A 55 -21.43 16.08 20.32
N GLU A 56 -21.55 14.77 20.15
CA GLU A 56 -22.19 13.85 21.08
C GLU A 56 -21.23 13.30 22.16
N ASN A 57 -20.00 13.85 22.22
CA ASN A 57 -18.97 13.46 23.18
C ASN A 57 -18.57 11.97 23.11
N ILE A 58 -18.62 11.36 21.94
CA ILE A 58 -18.13 9.99 21.71
C ILE A 58 -16.60 10.04 21.56
N THR A 59 -15.90 10.33 22.64
CA THR A 59 -14.46 10.63 22.67
C THR A 59 -13.68 9.79 23.68
N SER A 60 -14.32 8.79 24.28
CA SER A 60 -13.69 7.87 25.21
C SER A 60 -13.15 6.61 24.52
N TYR A 61 -12.39 5.79 25.26
CA TYR A 61 -11.90 4.50 24.77
C TYR A 61 -13.03 3.60 24.30
N THR A 62 -12.79 2.90 23.19
CA THR A 62 -13.67 1.85 22.71
C THR A 62 -13.13 0.47 23.10
N HIS A 63 -13.79 -0.60 22.68
CA HIS A 63 -13.23 -1.95 22.76
C HIS A 63 -11.89 -2.00 22.00
N ASN A 64 -10.90 -2.74 22.50
CA ASN A 64 -9.56 -2.81 21.89
C ASN A 64 -9.60 -3.21 20.40
N ALA A 65 -10.38 -4.22 20.04
CA ALA A 65 -10.53 -4.61 18.63
C ALA A 65 -11.33 -3.59 17.76
N GLY A 66 -11.82 -2.50 18.36
CA GLY A 66 -12.75 -1.55 17.73
C GLY A 66 -14.20 -1.83 18.08
N ILE A 67 -15.09 -0.85 17.85
CA ILE A 67 -16.52 -0.99 18.10
C ILE A 67 -17.12 -2.10 17.24
N LEU A 68 -18.07 -2.85 17.81
CA LEU A 68 -18.61 -4.04 17.16
C LEU A 68 -19.32 -3.69 15.84
N GLU A 69 -20.06 -2.61 15.83
CA GLU A 69 -20.80 -2.12 14.65
C GLU A 69 -19.84 -1.84 13.47
N LEU A 70 -18.66 -1.26 13.74
CA LEU A 70 -17.67 -1.04 12.70
C LEU A 70 -17.07 -2.36 12.20
N ARG A 71 -16.77 -3.29 13.10
CA ARG A 71 -16.26 -4.61 12.73
C ARG A 71 -17.28 -5.41 11.91
N GLN A 72 -18.56 -5.29 12.25
CA GLN A 72 -19.67 -5.88 11.46
C GLN A 72 -19.78 -5.23 10.07
N ALA A 73 -19.69 -3.90 10.00
CA ALA A 73 -19.70 -3.17 8.72
C ALA A 73 -18.49 -3.56 7.84
N ALA A 74 -17.29 -3.68 8.45
CA ALA A 74 -16.08 -4.10 7.73
C ALA A 74 -16.17 -5.54 7.22
N SER A 75 -16.66 -6.47 8.06
CA SER A 75 -16.89 -7.86 7.65
C SER A 75 -17.93 -7.97 6.51
N ALA A 76 -19.05 -7.24 6.63
CA ALA A 76 -20.07 -7.21 5.59
C ALA A 76 -19.53 -6.63 4.26
N PHE A 77 -18.71 -5.57 4.34
CA PHE A 77 -18.10 -4.92 3.19
C PHE A 77 -17.16 -5.87 2.42
N VAL A 78 -16.22 -6.51 3.10
CA VAL A 78 -15.28 -7.43 2.44
C VAL A 78 -15.97 -8.70 1.93
N LYS A 79 -17.08 -9.13 2.58
CA LYS A 79 -17.90 -10.22 2.10
C LYS A 79 -18.65 -9.84 0.80
N GLU A 80 -19.25 -8.67 0.76
CA GLU A 80 -19.98 -8.18 -0.43
C GLU A 80 -19.03 -7.89 -1.60
N ARG A 81 -17.88 -7.26 -1.32
CA ARG A 81 -16.93 -6.81 -2.35
C ARG A 81 -15.99 -7.88 -2.86
N TYR A 82 -15.52 -8.74 -1.96
CA TYR A 82 -14.42 -9.67 -2.24
C TYR A 82 -14.76 -11.11 -1.91
N GLY A 83 -15.98 -11.42 -1.45
CA GLY A 83 -16.36 -12.78 -1.06
C GLY A 83 -15.62 -13.31 0.18
N LEU A 84 -14.99 -12.46 0.96
CA LEU A 84 -14.26 -12.83 2.16
C LEU A 84 -15.19 -12.91 3.36
N ASN A 85 -15.20 -14.06 4.05
CA ASN A 85 -16.07 -14.27 5.20
C ASN A 85 -15.26 -14.31 6.50
N TYR A 86 -15.44 -13.27 7.33
CA TYR A 86 -14.78 -13.12 8.64
C TYR A 86 -15.80 -12.86 9.74
N ASP A 87 -15.62 -13.53 10.89
CA ASP A 87 -16.44 -13.26 12.07
C ASP A 87 -16.04 -11.90 12.68
N ALA A 88 -17.00 -10.97 12.70
CA ALA A 88 -16.80 -9.64 13.24
C ALA A 88 -16.37 -9.63 14.72
N ALA A 89 -16.75 -10.64 15.50
CA ALA A 89 -16.43 -10.70 16.91
C ALA A 89 -14.97 -11.08 17.19
N ASN A 90 -14.39 -11.99 16.38
CA ASN A 90 -13.14 -12.66 16.70
C ASN A 90 -12.05 -12.56 15.63
N GLU A 91 -12.38 -12.12 14.41
CA GLU A 91 -11.48 -12.16 13.26
C GLU A 91 -11.22 -10.78 12.62
N VAL A 92 -11.78 -9.69 13.19
CA VAL A 92 -11.65 -8.34 12.68
C VAL A 92 -11.09 -7.42 13.77
N ILE A 93 -9.99 -6.71 13.45
CA ILE A 93 -9.39 -5.70 14.30
C ILE A 93 -9.35 -4.37 13.56
N VAL A 94 -9.87 -3.32 14.17
CA VAL A 94 -9.78 -1.93 13.69
C VAL A 94 -8.46 -1.33 14.14
N THR A 95 -7.66 -0.86 13.20
CA THR A 95 -6.30 -0.37 13.45
C THR A 95 -6.15 1.11 13.14
N THR A 96 -5.09 1.73 13.66
CA THR A 96 -4.71 3.12 13.35
C THR A 96 -4.07 3.21 11.95
N GLY A 97 -4.87 2.88 10.93
CA GLY A 97 -4.46 2.75 9.54
C GLY A 97 -3.76 1.42 9.24
N ALA A 98 -3.60 1.12 7.95
CA ALA A 98 -2.93 -0.09 7.49
C ALA A 98 -1.48 -0.20 7.98
N SER A 99 -0.80 0.93 8.25
CA SER A 99 0.58 0.92 8.77
C SER A 99 0.69 0.24 10.13
N GLU A 100 -0.29 0.47 11.02
CA GLU A 100 -0.33 -0.26 12.30
C GLU A 100 -0.68 -1.74 12.08
N ALA A 101 -1.63 -2.04 11.18
CA ALA A 101 -1.98 -3.42 10.87
C ALA A 101 -0.76 -4.23 10.41
N ILE A 102 0.11 -3.64 9.57
CA ILE A 102 1.38 -4.23 9.15
C ILE A 102 2.31 -4.45 10.34
N ASP A 103 2.50 -3.43 11.17
CA ASP A 103 3.41 -3.48 12.34
C ASP A 103 2.99 -4.59 13.32
N ILE A 104 1.74 -4.60 13.75
CA ILE A 104 1.24 -5.60 14.72
C ILE A 104 1.18 -7.01 14.13
N ALA A 105 0.93 -7.16 12.83
CA ALA A 105 1.00 -8.46 12.16
C ALA A 105 2.43 -9.02 12.23
N PHE A 106 3.43 -8.24 11.79
CA PHE A 106 4.82 -8.68 11.83
C PHE A 106 5.32 -8.95 13.27
N ARG A 107 4.98 -8.09 14.24
CA ARG A 107 5.32 -8.31 15.66
C ARG A 107 4.74 -9.60 16.21
N THR A 108 3.62 -10.07 15.67
CA THR A 108 2.96 -11.29 16.13
C THR A 108 3.54 -12.55 15.51
N ILE A 109 3.94 -12.50 14.22
CA ILE A 109 4.33 -13.72 13.49
C ILE A 109 5.84 -13.89 13.29
N LEU A 110 6.64 -12.83 13.52
CA LEU A 110 8.09 -12.89 13.31
C LEU A 110 8.85 -13.06 14.61
N ASP A 111 9.88 -13.89 14.55
CA ASP A 111 10.94 -14.04 15.53
C ASP A 111 12.31 -13.78 14.90
N GLU A 112 13.36 -13.83 15.72
CA GLU A 112 14.72 -13.57 15.25
C GLU A 112 15.17 -14.61 14.22
N GLY A 113 15.71 -14.14 13.10
CA GLY A 113 16.18 -15.01 12.02
C GLY A 113 15.11 -15.47 11.04
N ALA A 114 13.82 -15.23 11.33
CA ALA A 114 12.75 -15.53 10.37
C ALA A 114 12.93 -14.75 9.07
N GLU A 115 12.57 -15.33 7.94
CA GLU A 115 12.66 -14.69 6.63
C GLU A 115 11.27 -14.27 6.14
N VAL A 116 11.20 -13.08 5.52
CA VAL A 116 9.98 -12.53 4.91
C VAL A 116 10.24 -12.25 3.44
N ILE A 117 9.51 -12.90 2.56
CA ILE A 117 9.61 -12.71 1.12
C ILE A 117 8.83 -11.46 0.71
N LEU A 118 9.51 -10.57 -0.03
CA LEU A 118 9.00 -9.29 -0.52
C LEU A 118 9.20 -9.18 -2.03
N PRO A 119 8.14 -9.10 -2.86
CA PRO A 119 8.28 -8.80 -4.29
C PRO A 119 8.77 -7.36 -4.49
N ALA A 120 9.91 -7.17 -5.11
CA ALA A 120 10.57 -5.86 -5.23
C ALA A 120 10.67 -5.39 -6.69
N PRO A 121 10.43 -4.10 -6.96
CA PRO A 121 10.29 -2.96 -6.02
C PRO A 121 8.96 -2.96 -5.26
N ILE A 122 8.99 -2.48 -4.00
CA ILE A 122 7.89 -2.60 -3.05
C ILE A 122 7.77 -1.36 -2.15
N TYR A 123 6.61 -1.14 -1.55
CA TYR A 123 6.41 -0.09 -0.55
C TYR A 123 7.44 -0.21 0.59
N PRO A 124 8.21 0.85 0.90
CA PRO A 124 9.34 0.78 1.84
C PRO A 124 8.96 0.63 3.32
N GLY A 125 7.67 0.58 3.64
CA GLY A 125 7.21 0.46 5.02
C GLY A 125 7.32 -0.95 5.62
N TYR A 126 7.54 -2.00 4.83
CA TYR A 126 7.65 -3.37 5.33
C TYR A 126 9.03 -3.67 5.90
N GLU A 127 10.08 -3.39 5.16
CA GLU A 127 11.46 -3.73 5.51
C GLU A 127 11.90 -3.25 6.90
N PRO A 128 11.68 -1.98 7.30
CA PRO A 128 12.11 -1.49 8.60
C PRO A 128 11.49 -2.28 9.76
N ILE A 129 10.20 -2.62 9.66
CA ILE A 129 9.50 -3.36 10.71
C ILE A 129 10.05 -4.80 10.80
N ILE A 130 10.27 -5.46 9.67
CA ILE A 130 10.87 -6.80 9.62
C ILE A 130 12.23 -6.80 10.31
N ARG A 131 13.10 -5.83 9.98
CA ARG A 131 14.43 -5.68 10.61
C ARG A 131 14.35 -5.36 12.10
N LEU A 132 13.37 -4.57 12.54
CA LEU A 132 13.15 -4.29 13.96
C LEU A 132 12.81 -5.56 14.76
N MET A 133 12.11 -6.51 14.14
CA MET A 133 11.80 -7.80 14.76
C MET A 133 13.02 -8.77 14.77
N GLY A 134 14.15 -8.38 14.18
CA GLY A 134 15.32 -9.27 14.02
C GLY A 134 15.15 -10.28 12.90
N ALA A 135 14.08 -10.14 12.12
CA ALA A 135 13.84 -10.95 10.94
C ALA A 135 14.55 -10.37 9.71
N LYS A 136 14.61 -11.14 8.64
CA LYS A 136 15.35 -10.83 7.43
C LYS A 136 14.40 -10.64 6.25
N PRO A 137 14.38 -9.48 5.57
CA PRO A 137 13.69 -9.33 4.31
C PRO A 137 14.43 -10.08 3.20
N VAL A 138 13.70 -10.86 2.41
CA VAL A 138 14.18 -11.58 1.23
C VAL A 138 13.50 -10.95 0.02
N PHE A 139 14.22 -10.12 -0.70
CA PHE A 139 13.69 -9.44 -1.87
C PHE A 139 13.70 -10.37 -3.09
N VAL A 140 12.57 -10.46 -3.78
CA VAL A 140 12.41 -11.18 -5.04
C VAL A 140 12.25 -10.17 -6.16
N ASP A 141 13.17 -10.17 -7.12
CA ASP A 141 13.10 -9.31 -8.29
C ASP A 141 11.92 -9.70 -9.20
N VAL A 142 10.96 -8.80 -9.35
CA VAL A 142 9.76 -9.03 -10.18
C VAL A 142 9.71 -8.14 -11.43
N ARG A 143 10.84 -7.49 -11.79
CA ARG A 143 10.89 -6.56 -12.94
C ARG A 143 10.59 -7.25 -14.25
N GLU A 144 11.17 -8.43 -14.48
CA GLU A 144 11.03 -9.19 -15.74
C GLU A 144 9.65 -9.88 -15.88
N SER A 145 8.87 -9.95 -14.79
CA SER A 145 7.50 -10.50 -14.80
C SER A 145 6.42 -9.40 -14.80
N GLY A 146 6.73 -8.21 -15.30
CA GLY A 146 5.82 -7.06 -15.28
C GLY A 146 5.43 -6.66 -13.85
N PHE A 147 6.38 -6.73 -12.94
CA PHE A 147 6.23 -6.41 -11.51
C PHE A 147 5.25 -7.32 -10.75
N ARG A 148 4.99 -8.53 -11.23
CA ARG A 148 4.13 -9.54 -10.59
C ARG A 148 4.96 -10.66 -10.01
N LEU A 149 4.67 -11.04 -8.77
CA LEU A 149 5.31 -12.21 -8.15
C LEU A 149 4.81 -13.48 -8.85
N THR A 150 5.71 -14.23 -9.46
CA THR A 150 5.38 -15.52 -10.07
C THR A 150 5.56 -16.67 -9.09
N ALA A 151 4.81 -17.76 -9.27
CA ALA A 151 4.95 -18.99 -8.50
C ALA A 151 6.40 -19.52 -8.53
N LYS A 152 7.03 -19.50 -9.71
CA LYS A 152 8.43 -19.92 -9.89
C LYS A 152 9.41 -19.10 -9.05
N ALA A 153 9.29 -17.77 -9.10
CA ALA A 153 10.17 -16.89 -8.35
C ALA A 153 9.95 -17.02 -6.83
N LEU A 154 8.68 -17.19 -6.42
CA LEU A 154 8.33 -17.46 -5.04
C LEU A 154 8.94 -18.78 -4.55
N GLU A 155 8.77 -19.87 -5.30
CA GLU A 155 9.29 -21.18 -4.94
C GLU A 155 10.81 -21.20 -4.77
N GLN A 156 11.54 -20.48 -5.64
CA GLN A 156 12.99 -20.33 -5.56
C GLN A 156 13.45 -19.50 -4.35
N ALA A 157 12.62 -18.60 -3.83
CA ALA A 157 12.97 -17.78 -2.68
C ALA A 157 12.64 -18.41 -1.34
N ILE A 158 11.83 -19.47 -1.31
CA ILE A 158 11.43 -20.14 -0.07
C ILE A 158 12.61 -20.96 0.48
N THR A 159 12.88 -20.77 1.77
CA THR A 159 13.87 -21.52 2.55
C THR A 159 13.21 -22.17 3.78
N ALA A 160 13.96 -22.93 4.55
CA ALA A 160 13.50 -23.46 5.84
C ALA A 160 13.19 -22.37 6.88
N ASN A 161 13.72 -21.15 6.71
CA ASN A 161 13.51 -20.02 7.61
C ASN A 161 12.36 -19.10 7.13
N THR A 162 11.78 -19.36 5.97
CA THR A 162 10.68 -18.53 5.45
C THR A 162 9.47 -18.63 6.35
N ARG A 163 9.10 -17.53 6.98
CA ARG A 163 7.96 -17.40 7.87
C ARG A 163 6.75 -16.75 7.22
N CYS A 164 6.99 -15.81 6.30
CA CYS A 164 5.92 -15.00 5.72
C CYS A 164 6.22 -14.59 4.28
N VAL A 165 5.18 -14.48 3.47
CA VAL A 165 5.19 -13.84 2.15
C VAL A 165 4.26 -12.63 2.20
N VAL A 166 4.71 -11.48 1.69
CA VAL A 166 3.87 -10.29 1.53
C VAL A 166 3.37 -10.20 0.09
N LEU A 167 2.07 -10.06 -0.08
CA LEU A 167 1.40 -9.82 -1.36
C LEU A 167 0.75 -8.43 -1.34
N PRO A 168 1.46 -7.37 -1.80
CA PRO A 168 1.00 -5.99 -1.71
C PRO A 168 0.34 -5.55 -3.02
N TYR A 169 -0.78 -6.16 -3.37
CA TYR A 169 -1.49 -5.89 -4.62
C TYR A 169 -2.93 -5.39 -4.40
N PRO A 170 -3.35 -4.32 -5.13
CA PRO A 170 -2.63 -3.53 -6.13
C PRO A 170 -1.40 -2.82 -5.59
N SER A 171 -0.31 -2.80 -6.37
CA SER A 171 1.03 -2.48 -5.88
C SER A 171 1.33 -0.97 -5.82
N ASN A 172 2.06 -0.57 -4.81
CA ASN A 172 2.88 0.65 -4.75
C ASN A 172 4.35 0.21 -4.78
N PRO A 173 5.15 0.54 -5.84
CA PRO A 173 5.03 1.72 -6.71
C PRO A 173 4.42 1.48 -8.10
N THR A 174 4.14 0.25 -8.50
CA THR A 174 3.98 -0.11 -9.92
C THR A 174 2.55 -0.01 -10.44
N GLY A 175 1.55 -0.06 -9.55
CA GLY A 175 0.13 -0.04 -9.93
C GLY A 175 -0.39 -1.35 -10.52
N VAL A 176 0.40 -2.42 -10.56
CA VAL A 176 -0.05 -3.71 -11.07
C VAL A 176 -0.89 -4.48 -10.05
N THR A 177 -1.71 -5.39 -10.54
CA THR A 177 -2.51 -6.34 -9.76
C THR A 177 -2.11 -7.77 -10.10
N LEU A 178 -2.54 -8.73 -9.29
CA LEU A 178 -2.51 -10.15 -9.64
C LEU A 178 -3.89 -10.60 -10.09
N SER A 179 -3.94 -11.42 -11.14
CA SER A 179 -5.16 -12.10 -11.55
C SER A 179 -5.48 -13.27 -10.61
N LYS A 180 -6.70 -13.80 -10.74
CA LYS A 180 -7.09 -14.99 -9.96
C LYS A 180 -6.26 -16.22 -10.33
N GLU A 181 -5.88 -16.34 -11.59
CA GLU A 181 -5.05 -17.42 -12.13
C GLU A 181 -3.63 -17.32 -11.57
N GLU A 182 -3.01 -16.13 -11.58
CA GLU A 182 -1.70 -15.88 -10.98
C GLU A 182 -1.71 -16.16 -9.47
N LEU A 183 -2.78 -15.79 -8.77
CA LEU A 183 -2.96 -16.14 -7.35
C LEU A 183 -3.08 -17.65 -7.15
N GLN A 184 -3.80 -18.37 -8.02
CA GLN A 184 -3.91 -19.84 -7.92
C GLN A 184 -2.54 -20.52 -8.07
N GLU A 185 -1.68 -20.02 -8.95
CA GLU A 185 -0.30 -20.54 -9.07
C GLU A 185 0.50 -20.31 -7.78
N ILE A 186 0.37 -19.16 -7.16
CA ILE A 186 0.99 -18.85 -5.85
C ILE A 186 0.42 -19.77 -4.75
N VAL A 187 -0.89 -19.99 -4.74
CA VAL A 187 -1.56 -20.92 -3.81
C VAL A 187 -0.97 -22.32 -3.90
N ASN A 188 -0.80 -22.84 -5.13
CA ASN A 188 -0.24 -24.18 -5.35
C ASN A 188 1.17 -24.35 -4.72
N VAL A 189 1.95 -23.26 -4.66
CA VAL A 189 3.27 -23.26 -3.99
C VAL A 189 3.13 -23.22 -2.46
N LEU A 190 2.14 -22.49 -1.93
CA LEU A 190 2.04 -22.17 -0.51
C LEU A 190 1.14 -23.13 0.28
N GLU A 191 0.14 -23.78 -0.35
CA GLU A 191 -0.93 -24.48 0.36
C GLU A 191 -0.42 -25.56 1.33
N ALA A 192 0.60 -26.31 0.96
CA ALA A 192 1.19 -27.36 1.79
C ALA A 192 2.34 -26.88 2.71
N LYS A 193 2.59 -25.56 2.80
CA LYS A 193 3.70 -25.00 3.58
C LYS A 193 3.19 -24.24 4.80
N ASP A 194 3.92 -24.32 5.91
CA ASP A 194 3.65 -23.55 7.14
C ASP A 194 4.22 -22.14 7.04
N ILE A 195 3.71 -21.38 6.05
CA ILE A 195 4.12 -20.01 5.76
C ILE A 195 2.89 -19.11 5.83
N PHE A 196 2.98 -18.03 6.59
CA PHE A 196 1.95 -16.99 6.65
C PHE A 196 1.94 -16.16 5.36
N VAL A 197 0.78 -15.62 5.02
CA VAL A 197 0.65 -14.61 3.98
C VAL A 197 0.11 -13.32 4.59
N ILE A 198 0.78 -12.20 4.35
CA ILE A 198 0.22 -10.86 4.56
C ILE A 198 -0.23 -10.35 3.21
N SER A 199 -1.55 -10.26 3.01
CA SER A 199 -2.16 -9.68 1.83
C SER A 199 -2.52 -8.23 2.11
N ASP A 200 -1.68 -7.28 1.64
CA ASP A 200 -1.97 -5.84 1.77
C ASP A 200 -2.83 -5.39 0.60
N GLU A 201 -4.11 -5.21 0.89
CA GLU A 201 -5.16 -4.92 -0.08
C GLU A 201 -5.69 -3.48 0.06
N ILE A 202 -4.86 -2.57 0.57
CA ILE A 202 -5.26 -1.16 0.83
C ILE A 202 -5.78 -0.44 -0.44
N TYR A 203 -5.43 -0.91 -1.63
CA TYR A 203 -5.88 -0.37 -2.92
C TYR A 203 -6.98 -1.22 -3.59
N SER A 204 -7.59 -2.18 -2.91
CA SER A 204 -8.56 -3.13 -3.46
C SER A 204 -9.76 -2.47 -4.18
N GLU A 205 -10.25 -1.31 -3.71
CA GLU A 205 -11.32 -0.54 -4.36
C GLU A 205 -10.85 0.24 -5.60
N LEU A 206 -9.56 0.32 -5.85
CA LEU A 206 -8.95 1.04 -6.97
C LEU A 206 -8.35 0.06 -8.00
N VAL A 207 -9.13 -0.94 -8.40
CA VAL A 207 -8.83 -1.85 -9.52
C VAL A 207 -9.62 -1.37 -10.73
N TYR A 208 -8.95 -1.22 -11.89
CA TYR A 208 -9.53 -0.59 -13.08
C TYR A 208 -10.15 -1.57 -14.06
N GLU A 209 -9.73 -2.81 -14.02
CA GLU A 209 -10.16 -3.88 -14.94
C GLU A 209 -10.52 -5.11 -14.13
N GLY A 210 -11.75 -5.61 -14.33
CA GLY A 210 -12.27 -6.71 -13.53
C GLY A 210 -12.59 -6.33 -12.10
N ALA A 211 -12.39 -7.26 -11.19
CA ALA A 211 -12.57 -7.12 -9.75
C ALA A 211 -11.26 -7.46 -9.02
N HIS A 212 -11.09 -6.92 -7.81
CA HIS A 212 -10.00 -7.32 -6.93
C HIS A 212 -10.14 -8.79 -6.55
N SER A 213 -9.04 -9.53 -6.63
CA SER A 213 -8.92 -10.90 -6.17
C SER A 213 -8.01 -10.96 -4.95
N SER A 214 -8.47 -11.62 -3.88
CA SER A 214 -7.70 -11.85 -2.67
C SER A 214 -7.25 -13.30 -2.59
N ILE A 215 -6.02 -13.53 -2.13
CA ILE A 215 -5.54 -14.88 -1.87
C ILE A 215 -6.34 -15.58 -0.75
N ALA A 216 -6.95 -14.81 0.14
CA ALA A 216 -7.80 -15.33 1.21
C ALA A 216 -9.15 -15.91 0.70
N GLN A 217 -9.48 -15.74 -0.59
CA GLN A 217 -10.64 -16.40 -1.23
C GLN A 217 -10.41 -17.90 -1.44
N PHE A 218 -9.16 -18.34 -1.45
CA PHE A 218 -8.82 -19.75 -1.63
C PHE A 218 -8.89 -20.46 -0.28
N PRO A 219 -9.69 -21.56 -0.17
CA PRO A 219 -9.93 -22.23 1.12
C PRO A 219 -8.64 -22.66 1.82
N SER A 220 -7.65 -23.20 1.09
CA SER A 220 -6.35 -23.63 1.63
C SER A 220 -5.49 -22.48 2.19
N MET A 221 -5.79 -21.24 1.81
CA MET A 221 -5.04 -20.05 2.26
C MET A 221 -5.74 -19.30 3.39
N ARG A 222 -7.04 -19.51 3.60
CA ARG A 222 -7.86 -18.78 4.57
C ARG A 222 -7.27 -18.81 5.98
N ASP A 223 -6.78 -19.94 6.41
CA ASP A 223 -6.29 -20.15 7.78
C ASP A 223 -4.87 -19.67 8.04
N LYS A 224 -4.15 -19.20 7.02
CA LYS A 224 -2.78 -18.69 7.13
C LYS A 224 -2.60 -17.28 6.56
N THR A 225 -3.68 -16.63 6.13
CA THR A 225 -3.64 -15.28 5.54
C THR A 225 -4.12 -14.22 6.52
N ILE A 226 -3.33 -13.17 6.66
CA ILE A 226 -3.67 -11.92 7.32
C ILE A 226 -3.97 -10.90 6.21
N VAL A 227 -5.22 -10.50 6.06
CA VAL A 227 -5.62 -9.47 5.09
C VAL A 227 -5.59 -8.12 5.77
N ILE A 228 -4.90 -7.17 5.15
CA ILE A 228 -4.83 -5.77 5.58
C ILE A 228 -5.60 -4.92 4.59
N ASN A 229 -6.50 -4.11 5.09
CA ASN A 229 -7.29 -3.18 4.29
C ASN A 229 -7.51 -1.87 5.06
N GLY A 230 -8.23 -0.92 4.50
CA GLY A 230 -8.52 0.35 5.17
C GLY A 230 -9.17 1.38 4.27
N LEU A 231 -9.50 2.52 4.86
CA LEU A 231 -10.27 3.56 4.20
C LEU A 231 -9.41 4.71 3.66
N SER A 232 -8.11 4.67 3.91
CA SER A 232 -7.18 5.73 3.51
C SER A 232 -7.23 6.04 2.01
N LYS A 233 -7.37 5.00 1.17
CA LYS A 233 -7.30 5.12 -0.30
C LYS A 233 -8.67 5.05 -0.94
N SER A 234 -9.50 4.15 -0.48
CA SER A 234 -10.86 3.95 -1.00
C SER A 234 -11.80 5.12 -0.71
N HIS A 235 -11.71 5.72 0.47
CA HIS A 235 -12.63 6.77 0.93
C HIS A 235 -11.95 8.12 1.23
N SER A 236 -10.72 8.31 0.73
CA SER A 236 -9.94 9.55 1.00
C SER A 236 -9.83 9.88 2.49
N MET A 237 -9.55 8.87 3.31
CA MET A 237 -9.49 8.98 4.75
C MET A 237 -8.05 8.83 5.29
N THR A 238 -7.05 9.31 4.58
CA THR A 238 -5.64 9.18 4.98
C THR A 238 -5.37 9.77 6.36
N GLY A 239 -5.88 10.96 6.65
CA GLY A 239 -5.71 11.66 7.92
C GLY A 239 -6.56 11.12 9.08
N TRP A 240 -7.60 10.32 8.81
CA TRP A 240 -8.46 9.71 9.83
C TRP A 240 -7.81 8.53 10.53
N ARG A 241 -6.77 7.95 9.94
CA ARG A 241 -6.02 6.80 10.48
C ARG A 241 -6.92 5.62 10.83
N ILE A 242 -7.70 5.09 9.87
CA ILE A 242 -8.51 3.86 10.02
C ILE A 242 -8.06 2.81 9.02
N GLY A 243 -7.68 1.66 9.56
CA GLY A 243 -7.40 0.42 8.85
C GLY A 243 -8.14 -0.75 9.48
N PHE A 244 -8.06 -1.87 8.80
CA PHE A 244 -8.64 -3.13 9.23
C PHE A 244 -7.64 -4.26 9.02
N LEU A 245 -7.60 -5.16 9.99
CA LEU A 245 -6.89 -6.42 9.90
C LEU A 245 -7.94 -7.52 10.02
N PHE A 246 -7.93 -8.44 9.06
CA PHE A 246 -8.77 -9.63 9.04
C PHE A 246 -7.85 -10.85 9.09
N ALA A 247 -8.07 -11.73 10.04
CA ALA A 247 -7.28 -12.94 10.20
C ALA A 247 -8.12 -14.04 10.88
N PRO A 248 -7.73 -15.33 10.74
CA PRO A 248 -8.33 -16.41 11.52
C PRO A 248 -8.30 -16.08 13.01
N ALA A 249 -9.33 -16.50 13.74
CA ALA A 249 -9.50 -16.16 15.15
C ALA A 249 -8.26 -16.49 16.02
N TYR A 250 -7.55 -17.58 15.74
CA TYR A 250 -6.36 -17.94 16.49
C TYR A 250 -5.18 -16.96 16.28
N ILE A 251 -5.06 -16.37 15.08
CA ILE A 251 -4.07 -15.32 14.78
C ILE A 251 -4.55 -13.97 15.34
N ALA A 252 -5.80 -13.58 15.05
CA ALA A 252 -6.37 -12.31 15.49
C ALA A 252 -6.31 -12.13 17.00
N LYS A 253 -6.55 -13.18 17.77
CA LYS A 253 -6.41 -13.22 19.24
C LYS A 253 -5.00 -12.80 19.70
N GLU A 254 -3.97 -13.28 19.04
CA GLU A 254 -2.58 -12.95 19.39
C GLU A 254 -2.20 -11.53 18.93
N ILE A 255 -2.62 -11.16 17.73
CA ILE A 255 -2.43 -9.79 17.22
C ILE A 255 -3.10 -8.76 18.14
N LEU A 256 -4.29 -9.05 18.66
CA LEU A 256 -5.01 -8.13 19.54
C LEU A 256 -4.24 -7.81 20.82
N LYS A 257 -3.43 -8.73 21.33
CA LYS A 257 -2.55 -8.46 22.49
C LYS A 257 -1.52 -7.38 22.15
N VAL A 258 -0.88 -7.47 20.99
CA VAL A 258 0.10 -6.48 20.53
C VAL A 258 -0.57 -5.14 20.29
N HIS A 259 -1.70 -5.13 19.59
CA HIS A 259 -2.51 -3.93 19.33
C HIS A 259 -2.89 -3.19 20.61
N GLN A 260 -3.39 -3.91 21.62
CA GLN A 260 -3.79 -3.33 22.90
C GLN A 260 -2.66 -2.56 23.59
N TYR A 261 -1.44 -3.11 23.58
CA TYR A 261 -0.28 -2.46 24.22
C TYR A 261 0.35 -1.38 23.33
N ASN A 262 0.08 -1.39 22.03
CA ASN A 262 0.60 -0.40 21.09
C ASN A 262 -0.23 0.89 21.12
N VAL A 263 -1.55 0.82 20.99
CA VAL A 263 -2.43 1.99 20.85
C VAL A 263 -3.72 1.94 21.68
N THR A 264 -3.97 0.89 22.43
CA THR A 264 -5.22 0.62 23.18
C THR A 264 -6.41 0.36 22.25
N CYS A 265 -6.76 1.33 21.41
CA CYS A 265 -7.78 1.26 20.36
C CYS A 265 -7.56 2.37 19.33
N ALA A 266 -8.11 2.24 18.14
CA ALA A 266 -8.16 3.32 17.17
C ALA A 266 -9.06 4.47 17.67
N SER A 267 -8.88 5.69 17.12
CA SER A 267 -9.68 6.88 17.47
C SER A 267 -11.18 6.60 17.39
N SER A 268 -11.91 6.83 18.48
CA SER A 268 -13.37 6.65 18.52
C SER A 268 -14.10 7.47 17.46
N VAL A 269 -13.76 8.74 17.31
CA VAL A 269 -14.32 9.64 16.27
C VAL A 269 -14.14 9.06 14.88
N SER A 270 -12.93 8.56 14.60
CA SER A 270 -12.63 7.96 13.29
C SER A 270 -13.36 6.65 13.07
N GLN A 271 -13.59 5.86 14.13
CA GLN A 271 -14.35 4.62 14.03
C GLN A 271 -15.82 4.88 13.66
N TYR A 272 -16.47 5.88 14.30
CA TYR A 272 -17.84 6.25 13.98
C TYR A 272 -17.96 6.82 12.55
N ALA A 273 -17.01 7.62 12.11
CA ALA A 273 -16.95 8.07 10.71
C ALA A 273 -16.78 6.90 9.73
N ALA A 274 -16.01 5.89 10.11
CA ALA A 274 -15.76 4.71 9.29
C ALA A 274 -16.98 3.79 9.11
N ILE A 275 -17.91 3.75 10.07
CA ILE A 275 -19.18 3.03 9.88
C ILE A 275 -19.92 3.62 8.69
N GLU A 276 -20.03 4.94 8.62
CA GLU A 276 -20.72 5.60 7.52
C GLU A 276 -20.01 5.37 6.17
N ALA A 277 -18.67 5.32 6.18
CA ALA A 277 -17.89 5.02 4.98
C ALA A 277 -18.21 3.61 4.43
N LEU A 278 -18.37 2.62 5.30
CA LEU A 278 -18.63 1.23 4.92
C LEU A 278 -20.13 0.89 4.72
N THR A 279 -21.02 1.81 5.04
CA THR A 279 -22.48 1.62 4.92
C THR A 279 -23.07 2.58 3.88
N ALA A 280 -23.50 3.77 4.27
CA ALA A 280 -24.18 4.72 3.38
C ALA A 280 -23.26 5.30 2.30
N ALA A 281 -21.94 5.43 2.56
CA ALA A 281 -20.96 5.90 1.61
C ALA A 281 -20.13 4.78 0.95
N LYS A 282 -20.52 3.50 1.07
CA LYS A 282 -19.73 2.35 0.59
C LYS A 282 -19.41 2.38 -0.91
N ASP A 283 -20.17 3.13 -1.71
CA ASP A 283 -19.98 3.26 -3.15
C ASP A 283 -19.17 4.51 -3.56
N ALA A 284 -18.74 5.34 -2.61
CA ALA A 284 -17.92 6.52 -2.89
C ALA A 284 -16.64 6.21 -3.69
N PRO A 285 -15.95 5.07 -3.48
CA PRO A 285 -14.78 4.71 -4.28
C PRO A 285 -15.02 4.59 -5.78
N ARG A 286 -16.24 4.26 -6.22
CA ARG A 286 -16.55 4.06 -7.64
C ARG A 286 -16.29 5.29 -8.49
N MET A 287 -16.67 6.47 -8.00
CA MET A 287 -16.43 7.74 -8.70
C MET A 287 -14.93 8.02 -8.80
N MET A 288 -14.20 7.88 -7.69
CA MET A 288 -12.76 8.11 -7.67
C MET A 288 -12.02 7.14 -8.60
N ARG A 289 -12.37 5.85 -8.57
CA ARG A 289 -11.84 4.83 -9.46
C ARG A 289 -12.01 5.17 -10.93
N HIS A 290 -13.21 5.66 -11.31
CA HIS A 290 -13.48 6.09 -12.68
C HIS A 290 -12.57 7.27 -13.10
N GLN A 291 -12.41 8.27 -12.23
CA GLN A 291 -11.53 9.40 -12.51
C GLN A 291 -10.05 8.98 -12.57
N TYR A 292 -9.60 8.13 -11.64
CA TYR A 292 -8.22 7.62 -11.68
C TYR A 292 -7.94 6.77 -12.92
N LYS A 293 -8.89 5.97 -13.39
CA LYS A 293 -8.75 5.23 -14.66
C LYS A 293 -8.50 6.18 -15.83
N ARG A 294 -9.28 7.26 -15.97
CA ARG A 294 -9.10 8.27 -17.01
C ARG A 294 -7.73 8.96 -16.93
N ARG A 295 -7.29 9.29 -15.71
CA ARG A 295 -5.99 9.92 -15.47
C ARG A 295 -4.85 8.95 -15.74
N ARG A 296 -4.98 7.67 -15.36
CA ARG A 296 -4.07 6.60 -15.68
C ARG A 296 -3.88 6.48 -17.19
N ASP A 297 -4.98 6.40 -17.93
CA ASP A 297 -4.96 6.26 -19.37
C ASP A 297 -4.24 7.45 -20.04
N TYR A 298 -4.53 8.68 -19.59
CA TYR A 298 -3.86 9.88 -20.06
C TYR A 298 -2.35 9.83 -19.81
N VAL A 299 -1.93 9.61 -18.57
CA VAL A 299 -0.50 9.60 -18.20
C VAL A 299 0.24 8.46 -18.89
N TYR A 300 -0.36 7.27 -18.97
CA TYR A 300 0.20 6.12 -19.68
C TYR A 300 0.47 6.43 -21.15
N HIS A 301 -0.51 6.97 -21.88
CA HIS A 301 -0.34 7.35 -23.27
C HIS A 301 0.72 8.44 -23.45
N ARG A 302 0.75 9.45 -22.57
CA ARG A 302 1.78 10.49 -22.64
C ARG A 302 3.19 9.92 -22.45
N LEU A 303 3.42 9.11 -21.43
CA LEU A 303 4.73 8.53 -21.16
C LEU A 303 5.18 7.58 -22.29
N THR A 304 4.29 6.76 -22.82
CA THR A 304 4.60 5.86 -23.94
C THR A 304 4.86 6.61 -25.24
N SER A 305 4.15 7.70 -25.53
CA SER A 305 4.41 8.55 -26.69
C SER A 305 5.76 9.29 -26.61
N MET A 306 6.27 9.54 -25.40
CA MET A 306 7.64 10.05 -25.15
C MET A 306 8.74 8.96 -25.32
N GLY A 307 8.38 7.73 -25.65
CA GLY A 307 9.32 6.62 -25.82
C GLY A 307 9.75 5.92 -24.51
N LEU A 308 9.07 6.18 -23.40
CA LEU A 308 9.34 5.50 -22.14
C LEU A 308 8.67 4.12 -22.11
N SER A 309 9.41 3.11 -21.67
CA SER A 309 8.83 1.78 -21.39
C SER A 309 8.08 1.80 -20.07
N VAL A 310 6.81 1.42 -20.10
CA VAL A 310 5.90 1.49 -18.96
C VAL A 310 4.99 0.27 -18.92
N GLU A 311 4.97 -0.47 -17.82
CA GLU A 311 3.90 -1.43 -17.54
C GLU A 311 2.62 -0.67 -17.24
N GLN A 312 1.52 -1.01 -17.90
CA GLN A 312 0.25 -0.32 -17.69
C GLN A 312 -0.33 -0.65 -16.31
N PRO A 313 -0.56 0.33 -15.44
CA PRO A 313 -1.17 0.07 -14.13
C PRO A 313 -2.60 -0.47 -14.26
N THR A 314 -2.90 -1.53 -13.52
CA THR A 314 -4.24 -2.12 -13.45
C THR A 314 -4.98 -1.76 -12.17
N GLY A 315 -4.29 -1.07 -11.22
CA GLY A 315 -4.86 -0.60 -9.97
C GLY A 315 -4.04 0.51 -9.31
N ALA A 316 -4.40 0.88 -8.07
CA ALA A 316 -3.82 1.97 -7.29
C ALA A 316 -3.91 3.32 -8.03
N PHE A 317 -2.95 4.22 -7.84
CA PHE A 317 -2.85 5.49 -8.58
C PHE A 317 -1.38 5.87 -8.86
N TYR A 318 -0.57 4.85 -9.16
CA TYR A 318 0.86 5.00 -9.49
C TYR A 318 1.18 4.41 -10.85
N ILE A 319 2.22 4.99 -11.47
CA ILE A 319 2.81 4.49 -12.71
C ILE A 319 4.33 4.53 -12.58
N PHE A 320 5.02 3.55 -13.17
CA PHE A 320 6.42 3.27 -12.89
C PHE A 320 7.23 3.12 -14.21
N PRO A 321 7.46 4.25 -14.95
CA PRO A 321 8.21 4.23 -16.20
C PRO A 321 9.69 3.92 -15.97
N SER A 322 10.27 3.19 -16.94
CA SER A 322 11.70 2.93 -17.04
C SER A 322 12.44 4.14 -17.63
N ILE A 323 13.59 4.47 -17.04
CA ILE A 323 14.54 5.46 -17.54
C ILE A 323 15.90 4.84 -17.89
N LYS A 324 15.99 3.51 -17.92
CA LYS A 324 17.24 2.77 -18.17
C LYS A 324 17.94 3.18 -19.47
N GLN A 325 17.17 3.57 -20.49
CA GLN A 325 17.68 4.00 -21.79
C GLN A 325 18.54 5.26 -21.72
N PHE A 326 18.43 6.05 -20.65
CA PHE A 326 19.19 7.30 -20.49
C PHE A 326 20.52 7.13 -19.74
N GLY A 327 20.83 5.94 -19.23
CA GLY A 327 22.13 5.60 -18.62
C GLY A 327 22.50 6.41 -17.37
N THR A 328 21.50 6.95 -16.66
CA THR A 328 21.68 7.74 -15.44
C THR A 328 20.94 7.09 -14.27
N SER A 329 21.37 7.40 -13.02
CA SER A 329 20.68 6.87 -11.84
C SER A 329 19.29 7.45 -11.70
N SER A 330 18.36 6.67 -11.08
CA SER A 330 16.99 7.12 -10.78
C SER A 330 16.98 8.40 -9.96
N PHE A 331 17.92 8.53 -9.02
CA PHE A 331 18.03 9.71 -8.17
C PHE A 331 18.49 10.95 -8.97
N ASP A 332 19.56 10.82 -9.74
CA ASP A 332 20.09 11.94 -10.54
C ASP A 332 19.09 12.39 -11.59
N PHE A 333 18.41 11.44 -12.24
CA PHE A 333 17.36 11.76 -13.22
C PHE A 333 16.19 12.52 -12.55
N ALA A 334 15.71 12.05 -11.40
CA ALA A 334 14.65 12.73 -10.66
C ALA A 334 15.07 14.15 -10.22
N MET A 335 16.31 14.32 -9.78
CA MET A 335 16.86 15.65 -9.41
C MET A 335 17.02 16.57 -10.60
N ARG A 336 17.42 16.05 -11.77
CA ARG A 336 17.45 16.83 -13.01
C ARG A 336 16.05 17.29 -13.43
N LEU A 337 15.05 16.41 -13.35
CA LEU A 337 13.65 16.79 -13.61
C LEU A 337 13.20 17.95 -12.70
N VAL A 338 13.57 17.92 -11.42
CA VAL A 338 13.25 19.03 -10.50
C VAL A 338 13.94 20.31 -10.93
N LYS A 339 15.25 20.28 -11.18
CA LYS A 339 16.08 21.45 -11.45
C LYS A 339 15.86 22.06 -12.83
N GLU A 340 15.72 21.22 -13.83
CA GLU A 340 15.72 21.63 -15.24
C GLU A 340 14.30 21.72 -15.85
N ALA A 341 13.34 20.94 -15.32
CA ALA A 341 11.96 20.92 -15.79
C ALA A 341 10.93 21.42 -14.76
N GLY A 342 11.31 21.58 -13.50
CA GLY A 342 10.36 21.92 -12.43
C GLY A 342 9.31 20.84 -12.21
N VAL A 343 9.69 19.54 -12.31
CA VAL A 343 8.78 18.41 -12.04
C VAL A 343 9.41 17.47 -11.01
N ALA A 344 8.65 17.16 -9.98
CA ALA A 344 9.08 16.20 -8.96
C ALA A 344 8.37 14.85 -9.11
N VAL A 345 9.16 13.80 -9.22
CA VAL A 345 8.73 12.39 -9.24
C VAL A 345 9.63 11.59 -8.29
N VAL A 346 9.17 10.49 -7.73
CA VAL A 346 9.96 9.73 -6.76
C VAL A 346 10.94 8.81 -7.48
N PRO A 347 12.25 8.85 -7.16
CA PRO A 347 13.22 7.91 -7.73
C PRO A 347 12.87 6.47 -7.31
N GLY A 348 13.02 5.53 -8.23
CA GLY A 348 12.62 4.14 -7.99
C GLY A 348 13.41 3.46 -6.87
N THR A 349 14.64 3.90 -6.62
CA THR A 349 15.47 3.43 -5.48
C THR A 349 14.83 3.66 -4.11
N ALA A 350 13.86 4.58 -3.99
CA ALA A 350 13.06 4.74 -2.78
C ALA A 350 12.17 3.53 -2.44
N PHE A 351 12.04 2.56 -3.36
CA PHE A 351 11.20 1.36 -3.22
C PHE A 351 12.00 0.04 -3.15
N SER A 352 13.25 0.08 -3.18
CA SER A 352 14.34 -0.90 -3.04
C SER A 352 15.40 -0.68 -4.12
N GLU A 353 16.53 -1.38 -4.03
CA GLU A 353 17.56 -1.40 -5.08
C GLU A 353 17.03 -1.85 -6.45
N TYR A 354 16.02 -2.73 -6.48
CA TYR A 354 15.36 -3.19 -7.71
C TYR A 354 14.52 -2.10 -8.40
N GLY A 355 14.30 -0.97 -7.76
CA GLY A 355 13.68 0.20 -8.37
C GLY A 355 14.65 1.08 -9.15
N GLU A 356 15.98 0.78 -9.13
CA GLU A 356 16.95 1.53 -9.94
C GLU A 356 16.64 1.42 -11.43
N GLY A 357 16.75 2.54 -12.13
CA GLY A 357 16.37 2.69 -13.54
C GLY A 357 14.88 2.94 -13.77
N TYR A 358 14.12 3.27 -12.70
CA TYR A 358 12.69 3.60 -12.78
C TYR A 358 12.37 4.85 -11.97
N LEU A 359 11.18 5.44 -12.26
CA LEU A 359 10.61 6.56 -11.52
C LEU A 359 9.18 6.22 -11.11
N ARG A 360 8.73 6.66 -9.94
CA ARG A 360 7.30 6.58 -9.58
C ARG A 360 6.62 7.93 -9.76
N LEU A 361 5.58 7.96 -10.57
CA LEU A 361 4.63 9.07 -10.67
C LEU A 361 3.30 8.66 -10.02
N SER A 362 2.69 9.61 -9.31
CA SER A 362 1.30 9.48 -8.86
C SER A 362 0.39 10.23 -9.83
N TYR A 363 -0.73 9.62 -10.21
CA TYR A 363 -1.78 10.31 -10.97
C TYR A 363 -3.00 10.68 -10.11
N ALA A 364 -2.82 10.69 -8.79
CA ALA A 364 -3.81 11.24 -7.84
C ALA A 364 -3.69 12.77 -7.75
N TYR A 365 -3.85 13.42 -8.90
CA TYR A 365 -3.83 14.88 -9.09
C TYR A 365 -4.88 15.29 -10.12
N SER A 366 -5.19 16.58 -10.20
CA SER A 366 -6.06 17.10 -11.26
C SER A 366 -5.50 16.79 -12.66
N LEU A 367 -6.37 16.66 -13.64
CA LEU A 367 -5.93 16.44 -15.02
C LEU A 367 -5.08 17.61 -15.55
N GLU A 368 -5.32 18.82 -15.08
CA GLU A 368 -4.54 20.03 -15.39
C GLU A 368 -3.10 19.89 -14.88
N THR A 369 -2.93 19.51 -13.60
CA THR A 369 -1.61 19.25 -13.00
C THR A 369 -0.86 18.14 -13.75
N LEU A 370 -1.57 17.07 -14.11
CA LEU A 370 -0.98 15.94 -14.86
C LEU A 370 -0.55 16.35 -16.27
N LYS A 371 -1.31 17.23 -16.94
CA LYS A 371 -0.95 17.80 -18.25
C LYS A 371 0.32 18.63 -18.14
N ASP A 372 0.35 19.59 -17.22
CA ASP A 372 1.51 20.46 -17.00
C ASP A 372 2.76 19.62 -16.68
N GLY A 373 2.66 18.63 -15.78
CA GLY A 373 3.77 17.75 -15.45
C GLY A 373 4.25 16.93 -16.65
N CYS A 374 3.33 16.36 -17.45
CA CYS A 374 3.70 15.61 -18.65
C CYS A 374 4.32 16.49 -19.73
N ASP A 375 3.82 17.70 -19.95
CA ASP A 375 4.35 18.65 -20.94
C ASP A 375 5.78 19.03 -20.60
N ARG A 376 6.07 19.32 -19.34
CA ARG A 376 7.42 19.63 -18.86
C ARG A 376 8.37 18.43 -18.96
N ILE A 377 7.90 17.21 -18.67
CA ILE A 377 8.70 15.98 -18.84
C ILE A 377 9.03 15.80 -20.33
N GLU A 378 8.07 15.94 -21.23
CA GLU A 378 8.27 15.81 -22.68
C GLU A 378 9.29 16.82 -23.19
N GLN A 379 9.16 18.09 -22.83
CA GLN A 379 10.13 19.13 -23.21
C GLN A 379 11.54 18.81 -22.70
N PHE A 380 11.66 18.37 -21.45
CA PHE A 380 12.94 17.97 -20.86
C PHE A 380 13.59 16.83 -21.64
N LEU A 381 12.82 15.80 -22.01
CA LEU A 381 13.33 14.67 -22.78
C LEU A 381 13.79 15.06 -24.19
N GLN A 382 13.10 16.03 -24.81
CA GLN A 382 13.45 16.51 -26.17
C GLN A 382 14.67 17.43 -26.19
N GLU A 383 14.86 18.25 -25.16
CA GLU A 383 15.87 19.32 -25.17
C GLU A 383 17.14 18.98 -24.40
N LYS A 384 17.08 18.07 -23.42
CA LYS A 384 18.13 17.87 -22.43
C LYS A 384 18.71 16.45 -22.41
N ILE A 385 18.14 15.54 -23.19
CA ILE A 385 18.56 14.14 -23.29
C ILE A 385 18.70 13.73 -24.74
#